data_b3592e05ef9327831850fc4753237b3a
#
_entry.id   b3592e05ef9327831850fc4753237b3a
#
_cell.length_a   1.000
_cell.length_b   1.000
_cell.length_c   1.000
_cell.angle_alpha   90.00
_cell.angle_beta   90.00
_cell.angle_gamma   90.00
#
_symmetry.space_group_name_H-M   'P 1'
#
loop_
_entity.id
_entity.type
_entity.pdbx_description
1 polymer ?
#
loop_
_entity_poly.entity_id
_entity_poly.type
_entity_poly.pdbx_seq_one_letter_code
_entity_poly.pdbx_strand_id
1 'polypeptide(L)'
;MKSRIVLIALLLSISSPGYAALPEPKTETDRIQTAYGQIPLSFEANHGQTDSKVKYFSRGKGYTLFLTSNEAVLSLQKGERADNRNIENPPAVLKMRLSGASQTPDISGEEVLPGTQNYFIGNDPKKWRSNIPAYQKVKYQDVYPGIDLVYYGNQRQLEYDFIVDPGIDPKKIELRFEGADRVEIDSQGNLVLTVQGEKIRMHKPVIYQEQAGQRRFIPGHYLLKGKGKVGFHVAAYDRTKPLIIDPVLSYATFLGGSDADQGNGIAVDSFRECLYYGTNELFKLPNSRHI
;
A
#
# COMPACT_ATOMS: atom_id res chain seq x y z
N MET A 1 81.76 -11.69 42.36
CA MET A 1 80.61 -12.38 41.74
C MET A 1 79.37 -11.56 42.07
N LYS A 2 78.79 -10.88 41.05
CA LYS A 2 77.58 -10.02 41.18
C LYS A 2 76.39 -10.80 40.65
N SER A 3 75.46 -11.17 41.53
CA SER A 3 74.22 -11.84 41.19
C SER A 3 73.21 -10.82 40.71
N ARG A 4 72.68 -10.96 39.49
CA ARG A 4 71.59 -10.14 38.93
C ARG A 4 70.27 -10.86 39.17
N ILE A 5 69.41 -10.29 39.94
CA ILE A 5 68.04 -10.71 40.13
C ILE A 5 67.22 -10.13 38.95
N VAL A 6 66.65 -11.00 38.14
CA VAL A 6 65.71 -10.62 37.07
C VAL A 6 64.28 -10.69 37.66
N LEU A 7 63.66 -9.55 37.78
CA LEU A 7 62.27 -9.42 38.21
C LEU A 7 61.36 -9.56 36.97
N ILE A 8 60.62 -10.65 36.85
CA ILE A 8 59.63 -10.85 35.81
C ILE A 8 58.30 -10.28 36.32
N ALA A 9 57.86 -9.17 35.72
CA ALA A 9 56.54 -8.59 35.98
C ALA A 9 55.51 -9.30 35.11
N LEU A 10 54.60 -10.05 35.75
CA LEU A 10 53.48 -10.70 35.12
C LEU A 10 52.32 -9.69 34.96
N LEU A 11 52.07 -9.21 33.75
CA LEU A 11 50.92 -8.36 33.40
C LEU A 11 49.66 -9.24 33.25
N LEU A 12 48.82 -9.27 34.27
CA LEU A 12 47.47 -9.82 34.18
C LEU A 12 46.55 -8.82 33.44
N SER A 13 46.22 -9.14 32.21
CA SER A 13 45.16 -8.44 31.46
C SER A 13 43.78 -8.88 31.99
N ILE A 14 43.15 -8.01 32.75
CA ILE A 14 41.72 -8.19 33.16
C ILE A 14 40.86 -7.77 31.97
N SER A 15 40.31 -8.75 31.22
CA SER A 15 39.28 -8.52 30.25
C SER A 15 37.97 -8.23 30.99
N SER A 16 37.49 -6.98 30.91
CA SER A 16 36.18 -6.61 31.42
C SER A 16 35.08 -7.28 30.57
N PRO A 17 34.09 -7.95 31.17
CA PRO A 17 32.94 -8.43 30.42
C PRO A 17 32.19 -7.24 29.85
N GLY A 18 32.04 -7.19 28.52
CA GLY A 18 31.26 -6.17 27.85
C GLY A 18 29.82 -6.24 28.35
N TYR A 19 29.38 -5.22 29.06
CA TYR A 19 27.95 -5.03 29.34
C TYR A 19 27.27 -4.72 28.02
N ALA A 20 26.42 -5.66 27.56
CA ALA A 20 25.48 -5.37 26.49
C ALA A 20 24.60 -4.21 26.97
N ALA A 21 24.69 -3.07 26.30
CA ALA A 21 23.82 -1.93 26.59
C ALA A 21 22.37 -2.38 26.44
N LEU A 22 21.58 -2.22 27.49
CA LEU A 22 20.13 -2.40 27.41
C LEU A 22 19.58 -1.43 26.37
N PRO A 23 18.63 -1.86 25.51
CA PRO A 23 18.03 -0.94 24.55
C PRO A 23 17.40 0.23 25.28
N GLU A 24 17.74 1.45 24.88
CA GLU A 24 17.19 2.66 25.45
C GLU A 24 15.66 2.64 25.39
N PRO A 25 14.96 3.09 26.44
CA PRO A 25 13.50 3.16 26.41
C PRO A 25 13.08 4.11 25.29
N LYS A 26 12.28 3.63 24.33
CA LYS A 26 11.73 4.44 23.25
C LYS A 26 11.03 5.66 23.82
N THR A 27 11.40 6.85 23.35
CA THR A 27 10.80 8.10 23.76
C THR A 27 9.32 8.12 23.40
N GLU A 28 8.52 8.95 24.06
CA GLU A 28 7.10 9.13 23.71
C GLU A 28 6.93 9.56 22.26
N THR A 29 7.86 10.38 21.76
CA THR A 29 7.96 10.77 20.35
C THR A 29 8.18 9.56 19.44
N ASP A 30 9.05 8.60 19.82
CA ASP A 30 9.27 7.36 19.04
C ASP A 30 8.03 6.46 19.03
N ARG A 31 7.28 6.42 20.14
CA ARG A 31 6.02 5.70 20.23
C ARG A 31 4.95 6.32 19.35
N ILE A 32 4.83 7.65 19.37
CA ILE A 32 3.92 8.41 18.53
C ILE A 32 4.28 8.22 17.05
N GLN A 33 5.54 8.38 16.66
CA GLN A 33 6.00 8.17 15.28
C GLN A 33 5.74 6.73 14.79
N THR A 34 5.97 5.73 15.66
CA THR A 34 5.68 4.33 15.33
C THR A 34 4.18 4.10 15.17
N ALA A 35 3.34 4.69 16.02
CA ALA A 35 1.89 4.57 15.96
C ALA A 35 1.31 5.27 14.70
N TYR A 36 1.77 6.48 14.37
CA TYR A 36 1.38 7.17 13.12
C TYR A 36 1.88 6.43 11.87
N GLY A 37 3.03 5.72 11.99
CA GLY A 37 3.59 4.87 10.95
C GLY A 37 2.71 3.64 10.63
N GLN A 38 1.75 3.30 11.48
CA GLN A 38 0.92 2.09 11.40
C GLN A 38 -0.56 2.34 11.14
N ILE A 39 -0.96 3.60 10.82
CA ILE A 39 -2.36 3.86 10.47
C ILE A 39 -2.70 3.07 9.20
N PRO A 40 -3.65 2.13 9.26
CA PRO A 40 -4.07 1.37 8.08
C PRO A 40 -4.68 2.32 7.02
N LEU A 41 -4.63 1.91 5.76
CA LEU A 41 -5.42 2.58 4.73
C LEU A 41 -6.88 2.53 5.11
N SER A 42 -7.59 3.65 4.95
CA SER A 42 -9.02 3.75 5.15
C SER A 42 -9.71 4.06 3.83
N PHE A 43 -10.91 3.55 3.66
CA PHE A 43 -11.74 3.78 2.49
C PHE A 43 -12.88 4.71 2.85
N GLU A 44 -12.92 5.88 2.23
CA GLU A 44 -13.97 6.87 2.42
C GLU A 44 -15.09 6.64 1.41
N ALA A 45 -16.34 6.66 1.87
CA ALA A 45 -17.48 6.65 0.97
C ALA A 45 -17.58 7.98 0.20
N ASN A 46 -17.87 7.93 -1.10
CA ASN A 46 -18.06 9.13 -1.89
C ASN A 46 -19.47 9.71 -1.71
N HIS A 47 -19.58 10.80 -0.99
CA HIS A 47 -20.80 11.60 -0.81
C HIS A 47 -20.77 12.89 -1.63
N GLY A 48 -20.03 12.91 -2.75
CA GLY A 48 -19.85 14.05 -3.64
C GLY A 48 -18.53 14.82 -3.45
N GLN A 49 -17.53 14.20 -2.80
CA GLN A 49 -16.17 14.75 -2.69
C GLN A 49 -15.37 14.60 -3.99
N THR A 50 -15.73 13.65 -4.82
CA THR A 50 -15.08 13.34 -6.09
C THR A 50 -16.09 12.94 -7.16
N ASP A 51 -15.63 12.49 -8.34
CA ASP A 51 -16.49 12.07 -9.46
C ASP A 51 -17.57 11.08 -8.99
N SER A 52 -18.78 11.25 -9.49
CA SER A 52 -19.97 10.46 -9.11
C SER A 52 -19.87 8.96 -9.44
N LYS A 53 -18.98 8.55 -10.35
CA LYS A 53 -18.70 7.14 -10.67
C LYS A 53 -17.93 6.45 -9.54
N VAL A 54 -17.18 7.19 -8.75
CA VAL A 54 -16.42 6.67 -7.61
C VAL A 54 -17.41 6.33 -6.48
N LYS A 55 -17.28 5.14 -5.93
CA LYS A 55 -18.06 4.68 -4.77
C LYS A 55 -17.28 4.86 -3.47
N TYR A 56 -16.03 4.47 -3.48
CA TYR A 56 -15.09 4.63 -2.36
C TYR A 56 -13.74 5.09 -2.89
N PHE A 57 -12.96 5.74 -2.04
CA PHE A 57 -11.58 6.07 -2.36
C PHE A 57 -10.69 5.98 -1.12
N SER A 58 -9.41 5.79 -1.34
CA SER A 58 -8.40 5.69 -0.30
C SER A 58 -7.15 6.46 -0.70
N ARG A 59 -6.52 7.14 0.25
CA ARG A 59 -5.27 7.87 0.05
C ARG A 59 -4.12 7.13 0.69
N GLY A 60 -3.21 6.63 -0.15
CA GLY A 60 -1.96 6.01 0.26
C GLY A 60 -0.77 6.97 0.08
N LYS A 61 0.41 6.51 0.49
CA LYS A 61 1.64 7.28 0.28
C LYS A 61 1.98 7.32 -1.22
N GLY A 62 1.87 8.51 -1.84
CA GLY A 62 2.21 8.71 -3.26
C GLY A 62 1.14 8.23 -4.24
N TYR A 63 -0.04 7.85 -3.79
CA TYR A 63 -1.14 7.49 -4.67
C TYR A 63 -2.51 7.79 -4.05
N THR A 64 -3.51 7.90 -4.91
CA THR A 64 -4.93 7.83 -4.52
C THR A 64 -5.57 6.70 -5.29
N LEU A 65 -6.28 5.83 -4.59
CA LEU A 65 -7.09 4.77 -5.15
C LEU A 65 -8.55 5.24 -5.23
N PHE A 66 -9.17 5.11 -6.40
CA PHE A 66 -10.59 5.32 -6.61
C PHE A 66 -11.25 4.00 -7.01
N LEU A 67 -12.26 3.59 -6.29
CA LEU A 67 -13.05 2.38 -6.53
C LEU A 67 -14.37 2.77 -7.17
N THR A 68 -14.61 2.29 -8.39
CA THR A 68 -15.87 2.46 -9.14
C THR A 68 -16.65 1.15 -9.17
N SER A 69 -17.75 1.06 -9.89
CA SER A 69 -18.52 -0.19 -9.99
C SER A 69 -17.75 -1.33 -10.69
N ASN A 70 -16.79 -1.02 -11.57
CA ASN A 70 -16.15 -2.03 -12.43
C ASN A 70 -14.64 -1.86 -12.60
N GLU A 71 -14.04 -0.88 -11.94
CA GLU A 71 -12.59 -0.63 -12.02
C GLU A 71 -12.03 -0.07 -10.73
N ALA A 72 -10.78 -0.39 -10.45
CA ALA A 72 -9.94 0.27 -9.47
C ALA A 72 -8.95 1.18 -10.23
N VAL A 73 -8.95 2.47 -9.92
CA VAL A 73 -8.12 3.49 -10.58
C VAL A 73 -7.09 4.00 -9.58
N LEU A 74 -5.82 3.74 -9.86
CA LEU A 74 -4.70 4.33 -9.13
C LEU A 74 -4.23 5.59 -9.84
N SER A 75 -4.29 6.71 -9.14
CA SER A 75 -3.67 7.97 -9.53
C SER A 75 -2.35 8.09 -8.77
N LEU A 76 -1.24 8.02 -9.49
CA LEU A 76 0.11 7.99 -8.93
C LEU A 76 0.71 9.39 -8.96
N GLN A 77 1.12 9.89 -7.79
CA GLN A 77 1.82 11.17 -7.71
C GLN A 77 3.27 10.96 -8.16
N LYS A 78 3.71 11.71 -9.15
CA LYS A 78 5.12 11.75 -9.51
C LYS A 78 5.87 12.58 -8.48
N GLY A 79 6.99 12.07 -7.98
CA GLY A 79 7.94 12.87 -7.21
C GLY A 79 8.36 14.10 -8.03
N GLU A 80 8.48 15.25 -7.38
CA GLU A 80 8.96 16.47 -8.02
C GLU A 80 10.36 16.20 -8.59
N ARG A 81 10.50 16.28 -9.92
CA ARG A 81 11.83 16.42 -10.51
C ARG A 81 12.31 17.83 -10.20
N ALA A 82 13.49 17.94 -9.61
CA ALA A 82 14.19 19.19 -9.26
C ALA A 82 14.53 20.09 -10.48
N ASP A 83 13.89 19.93 -11.62
CA ASP A 83 14.05 20.79 -12.79
C ASP A 83 12.97 21.87 -12.75
N ASN A 84 13.37 23.09 -12.47
CA ASN A 84 12.62 24.33 -12.28
C ASN A 84 11.75 24.77 -13.47
N ARG A 85 11.20 23.84 -14.25
CA ARG A 85 10.20 24.13 -15.28
C ARG A 85 8.84 23.74 -14.73
N ASN A 86 7.97 24.74 -14.57
CA ASN A 86 6.53 24.61 -14.30
C ASN A 86 5.82 23.80 -15.40
N ILE A 87 6.16 22.53 -15.54
CA ILE A 87 5.40 21.58 -16.34
C ILE A 87 4.53 20.82 -15.34
N GLU A 88 3.24 21.14 -15.31
CA GLU A 88 2.24 20.30 -14.67
C GLU A 88 2.33 18.91 -15.30
N ASN A 89 3.11 18.03 -14.71
CA ASN A 89 3.10 16.62 -15.10
C ASN A 89 1.83 15.99 -14.53
N PRO A 90 0.86 15.63 -15.36
CA PRO A 90 -0.34 14.99 -14.87
C PRO A 90 0.04 13.68 -14.14
N PRO A 91 -0.70 13.31 -13.10
CA PRO A 91 -0.45 12.07 -12.39
C PRO A 91 -0.50 10.89 -13.34
N ALA A 92 0.36 9.91 -13.14
CA ALA A 92 0.27 8.68 -13.89
C ALA A 92 -0.96 7.89 -13.42
N VAL A 93 -1.75 7.36 -14.35
CA VAL A 93 -2.99 6.67 -14.04
C VAL A 93 -2.91 5.21 -14.47
N LEU A 94 -3.12 4.30 -13.53
CA LEU A 94 -3.27 2.88 -13.78
C LEU A 94 -4.71 2.45 -13.43
N LYS A 95 -5.38 1.78 -14.37
CA LYS A 95 -6.71 1.22 -14.16
C LYS A 95 -6.63 -0.30 -14.15
N MET A 96 -7.15 -0.91 -13.13
CA MET A 96 -7.35 -2.36 -13.04
C MET A 96 -8.84 -2.68 -13.25
N ARG A 97 -9.13 -3.50 -14.24
CA ARG A 97 -10.48 -4.00 -14.56
C ARG A 97 -10.53 -5.51 -14.51
N LEU A 98 -11.69 -6.03 -14.19
CA LEU A 98 -12.00 -7.46 -14.27
C LEU A 98 -12.70 -7.74 -15.60
N SER A 99 -12.06 -8.53 -16.48
CA SER A 99 -12.64 -8.89 -17.79
C SER A 99 -13.81 -9.86 -17.60
N GLY A 100 -14.98 -9.51 -18.16
CA GLY A 100 -16.17 -10.36 -18.05
C GLY A 100 -16.84 -10.40 -16.67
N ALA A 101 -16.44 -9.52 -15.75
CA ALA A 101 -17.06 -9.36 -14.46
C ALA A 101 -18.41 -8.63 -14.53
N SER A 102 -19.20 -8.72 -13.47
CA SER A 102 -20.43 -7.95 -13.27
C SER A 102 -20.16 -6.45 -13.44
N GLN A 103 -21.01 -5.75 -14.18
CA GLN A 103 -20.92 -4.30 -14.35
C GLN A 103 -21.58 -3.54 -13.19
N THR A 104 -22.39 -4.23 -12.41
CA THR A 104 -23.16 -3.67 -11.28
C THR A 104 -23.11 -4.63 -10.09
N PRO A 105 -21.89 -4.93 -9.56
CA PRO A 105 -21.78 -5.72 -8.33
C PRO A 105 -22.38 -4.94 -7.16
N ASP A 106 -22.82 -5.64 -6.13
CA ASP A 106 -23.12 -4.99 -4.85
C ASP A 106 -21.82 -4.60 -4.16
N ILE A 107 -21.72 -3.31 -3.74
CA ILE A 107 -20.50 -2.73 -3.18
C ILE A 107 -20.80 -2.14 -1.82
N SER A 108 -20.13 -2.65 -0.80
CA SER A 108 -20.30 -2.21 0.58
C SER A 108 -18.96 -1.88 1.25
N GLY A 109 -19.00 -0.87 2.12
CA GLY A 109 -17.93 -0.64 3.10
C GLY A 109 -18.13 -1.54 4.30
N GLU A 110 -17.08 -2.23 4.71
CA GLU A 110 -17.10 -3.13 5.87
C GLU A 110 -16.15 -2.63 6.95
N GLU A 111 -16.42 -2.99 8.21
CA GLU A 111 -15.61 -2.61 9.37
C GLU A 111 -15.46 -1.08 9.49
N VAL A 112 -16.59 -0.41 9.80
CA VAL A 112 -16.63 1.05 9.98
C VAL A 112 -15.59 1.50 10.99
N LEU A 113 -14.78 2.48 10.62
CA LEU A 113 -13.78 3.08 11.49
C LEU A 113 -14.41 4.10 12.44
N PRO A 114 -13.89 4.24 13.67
CA PRO A 114 -14.32 5.31 14.56
C PRO A 114 -13.95 6.69 13.97
N GLY A 115 -14.87 7.63 14.07
CA GLY A 115 -14.72 8.98 13.52
C GLY A 115 -15.24 9.11 12.10
N THR A 116 -15.30 10.35 11.61
CA THR A 116 -15.82 10.71 10.29
C THR A 116 -14.90 11.72 9.63
N GLN A 117 -14.92 11.76 8.31
CA GLN A 117 -14.19 12.75 7.52
C GLN A 117 -15.08 13.96 7.21
N ASN A 118 -14.48 15.16 7.17
CA ASN A 118 -15.18 16.38 6.85
C ASN A 118 -14.41 17.17 5.79
N TYR A 119 -15.14 17.68 4.79
CA TYR A 119 -14.60 18.43 3.66
C TYR A 119 -15.25 19.81 3.60
N PHE A 120 -14.54 20.82 4.05
CA PHE A 120 -14.95 22.22 4.04
C PHE A 120 -14.21 22.96 2.93
N ILE A 121 -14.51 22.61 1.66
CA ILE A 121 -13.79 23.14 0.50
C ILE A 121 -14.54 24.33 -0.08
N GLY A 122 -13.83 25.46 -0.18
CA GLY A 122 -14.38 26.73 -0.68
C GLY A 122 -15.31 27.42 0.31
N ASN A 123 -15.87 28.58 -0.12
CA ASN A 123 -16.65 29.48 0.74
C ASN A 123 -18.17 29.21 0.71
N ASP A 124 -18.61 28.20 -0.03
CA ASP A 124 -20.04 27.84 -0.11
C ASP A 124 -20.35 26.65 0.80
N PRO A 125 -21.02 26.84 1.95
CA PRO A 125 -21.36 25.78 2.89
C PRO A 125 -22.22 24.67 2.28
N LYS A 126 -22.97 24.93 1.21
CA LYS A 126 -23.79 23.92 0.53
C LYS A 126 -22.93 22.86 -0.18
N LYS A 127 -21.68 23.16 -0.46
CA LYS A 127 -20.69 22.26 -1.06
C LYS A 127 -19.90 21.48 -0.01
N TRP A 128 -20.02 21.82 1.25
CA TRP A 128 -19.35 21.12 2.33
C TRP A 128 -19.95 19.73 2.51
N ARG A 129 -19.09 18.80 2.84
CA ARG A 129 -19.45 17.40 3.14
C ARG A 129 -18.93 17.07 4.51
N SER A 130 -19.81 16.63 5.40
CA SER A 130 -19.47 16.29 6.77
C SER A 130 -20.00 14.90 7.13
N ASN A 131 -19.46 14.33 8.20
CA ASN A 131 -19.86 13.03 8.72
C ASN A 131 -19.72 11.88 7.72
N ILE A 132 -18.69 11.95 6.86
CA ILE A 132 -18.42 10.90 5.88
C ILE A 132 -17.78 9.71 6.59
N PRO A 133 -18.41 8.52 6.52
CA PRO A 133 -17.85 7.33 7.14
C PRO A 133 -16.63 6.84 6.39
N ALA A 134 -15.69 6.26 7.16
CA ALA A 134 -14.54 5.54 6.63
C ALA A 134 -14.60 4.08 7.08
N TYR A 135 -14.07 3.21 6.24
CA TYR A 135 -14.12 1.76 6.40
C TYR A 135 -12.73 1.15 6.32
N GLN A 136 -12.52 0.01 6.98
CA GLN A 136 -11.27 -0.75 6.82
C GLN A 136 -11.23 -1.50 5.50
N LYS A 137 -12.41 -1.92 4.99
CA LYS A 137 -12.54 -2.76 3.80
C LYS A 137 -13.64 -2.25 2.88
N VAL A 138 -13.51 -2.56 1.60
CA VAL A 138 -14.58 -2.41 0.59
C VAL A 138 -14.77 -3.75 -0.09
N LYS A 139 -15.97 -4.30 0.04
CA LYS A 139 -16.36 -5.58 -0.56
C LYS A 139 -17.18 -5.35 -1.81
N TYR A 140 -16.83 -6.07 -2.86
CA TYR A 140 -17.60 -6.27 -4.07
C TYR A 140 -18.11 -7.68 -4.08
N GLN A 141 -19.40 -7.84 -3.93
CA GLN A 141 -20.02 -9.16 -3.92
C GLN A 141 -20.28 -9.65 -5.34
N ASP A 142 -20.01 -10.93 -5.59
CA ASP A 142 -20.27 -11.60 -6.86
C ASP A 142 -19.71 -10.84 -8.09
N VAL A 143 -18.45 -10.38 -8.03
CA VAL A 143 -17.80 -9.79 -9.22
C VAL A 143 -17.77 -10.76 -10.41
N TYR A 144 -17.70 -12.05 -10.13
CA TYR A 144 -18.11 -13.16 -10.97
C TYR A 144 -19.03 -14.05 -10.14
N PRO A 145 -19.97 -14.80 -10.74
CA PRO A 145 -20.83 -15.70 -9.97
C PRO A 145 -20.02 -16.62 -9.06
N GLY A 146 -20.17 -16.43 -7.73
CA GLY A 146 -19.45 -17.14 -6.67
C GLY A 146 -18.00 -16.69 -6.46
N ILE A 147 -17.67 -15.46 -6.84
CA ILE A 147 -16.36 -14.84 -6.54
C ILE A 147 -16.58 -13.42 -6.05
N ASP A 148 -16.17 -13.15 -4.82
CA ASP A 148 -16.11 -11.81 -4.23
C ASP A 148 -14.72 -11.19 -4.40
N LEU A 149 -14.66 -9.85 -4.35
CA LEU A 149 -13.41 -9.09 -4.32
C LEU A 149 -13.46 -8.13 -3.13
N VAL A 150 -12.45 -8.19 -2.26
CA VAL A 150 -12.37 -7.35 -1.07
C VAL A 150 -11.07 -6.53 -1.11
N TYR A 151 -11.18 -5.21 -1.09
CA TYR A 151 -10.04 -4.31 -0.93
C TYR A 151 -9.85 -3.95 0.54
N TYR A 152 -8.60 -3.94 1.00
CA TYR A 152 -8.24 -3.54 2.36
C TYR A 152 -6.82 -2.98 2.44
N GLY A 153 -6.48 -2.38 3.56
CA GLY A 153 -5.15 -1.87 3.82
C GLY A 153 -4.45 -2.65 4.92
N ASN A 154 -3.23 -3.08 4.66
CA ASN A 154 -2.36 -3.71 5.64
C ASN A 154 -1.02 -2.98 5.67
N GLN A 155 -0.62 -2.46 6.83
CA GLN A 155 0.66 -1.75 7.00
C GLN A 155 0.96 -0.71 5.90
N ARG A 156 -0.05 0.08 5.49
CA ARG A 156 -0.01 1.08 4.40
C ARG A 156 0.11 0.52 2.98
N GLN A 157 0.07 -0.78 2.80
CA GLN A 157 -0.01 -1.41 1.50
C GLN A 157 -1.48 -1.64 1.14
N LEU A 158 -1.79 -1.45 -0.13
CA LEU A 158 -3.09 -1.83 -0.65
C LEU A 158 -3.06 -3.33 -0.96
N GLU A 159 -3.97 -4.05 -0.36
CA GLU A 159 -4.18 -5.46 -0.61
C GLU A 159 -5.60 -5.67 -1.15
N TYR A 160 -5.80 -6.78 -1.83
CA TYR A 160 -7.13 -7.20 -2.22
C TYR A 160 -7.20 -8.71 -2.36
N ASP A 161 -8.31 -9.29 -1.89
CA ASP A 161 -8.56 -10.71 -1.92
C ASP A 161 -9.64 -11.05 -2.93
N PHE A 162 -9.42 -12.08 -3.74
CA PHE A 162 -10.51 -12.81 -4.37
C PHE A 162 -10.90 -13.97 -3.45
N ILE A 163 -12.17 -13.98 -3.05
CA ILE A 163 -12.77 -15.05 -2.27
C ILE A 163 -13.58 -15.89 -3.25
N VAL A 164 -13.13 -17.12 -3.52
CA VAL A 164 -13.73 -18.02 -4.49
C VAL A 164 -14.54 -19.08 -3.74
N ASP A 165 -15.81 -19.14 -4.00
CA ASP A 165 -16.73 -20.10 -3.36
C ASP A 165 -16.41 -21.55 -3.72
N PRO A 166 -16.82 -22.51 -2.88
CA PRO A 166 -16.70 -23.94 -3.17
C PRO A 166 -17.25 -24.31 -4.55
N GLY A 167 -16.50 -25.11 -5.28
CA GLY A 167 -16.89 -25.57 -6.62
C GLY A 167 -16.64 -24.60 -7.77
N ILE A 168 -16.41 -23.34 -7.50
CA ILE A 168 -16.16 -22.30 -8.52
C ILE A 168 -14.71 -22.41 -9.05
N ASP A 169 -14.54 -22.14 -10.35
CA ASP A 169 -13.22 -22.17 -10.99
C ASP A 169 -12.55 -20.79 -10.93
N PRO A 170 -11.42 -20.64 -10.21
CA PRO A 170 -10.68 -19.38 -10.11
C PRO A 170 -10.08 -18.91 -11.45
N LYS A 171 -10.02 -19.75 -12.47
CA LYS A 171 -9.59 -19.38 -13.83
C LYS A 171 -10.48 -18.34 -14.48
N LYS A 172 -11.71 -18.12 -13.96
CA LYS A 172 -12.61 -17.05 -14.40
C LYS A 172 -12.03 -15.66 -14.10
N ILE A 173 -11.18 -15.53 -13.08
CA ILE A 173 -10.58 -14.26 -12.70
C ILE A 173 -9.58 -13.85 -13.79
N GLU A 174 -9.87 -12.70 -14.39
CA GLU A 174 -9.04 -12.13 -15.44
C GLU A 174 -8.89 -10.62 -15.24
N LEU A 175 -7.69 -10.20 -14.83
CA LEU A 175 -7.32 -8.81 -14.65
C LEU A 175 -6.88 -8.21 -15.98
N ARG A 176 -7.22 -6.95 -16.21
CA ARG A 176 -6.71 -6.14 -17.30
C ARG A 176 -6.20 -4.82 -16.74
N PHE A 177 -4.99 -4.43 -17.14
CA PHE A 177 -4.34 -3.19 -16.72
C PHE A 177 -4.31 -2.22 -17.89
N GLU A 178 -5.02 -1.09 -17.75
CA GLU A 178 -5.02 0.01 -18.71
C GLU A 178 -4.16 1.16 -18.15
N GLY A 179 -3.36 1.79 -19.03
CA GLY A 179 -2.39 2.81 -18.61
C GLY A 179 -1.01 2.26 -18.29
N ALA A 180 -0.84 0.93 -18.24
CA ALA A 180 0.48 0.33 -18.16
C ALA A 180 1.14 0.23 -19.56
N ASP A 181 2.35 0.75 -19.68
CA ASP A 181 3.18 0.64 -20.88
C ASP A 181 3.68 -0.81 -21.07
N ARG A 182 3.91 -1.49 -19.95
CA ARG A 182 4.40 -2.87 -19.90
C ARG A 182 3.84 -3.63 -18.72
N VAL A 183 3.53 -4.90 -18.96
CA VAL A 183 3.07 -5.87 -17.94
C VAL A 183 3.95 -7.11 -18.06
N GLU A 184 4.69 -7.46 -17.01
CA GLU A 184 5.63 -8.57 -17.02
C GLU A 184 5.63 -9.31 -15.67
N ILE A 185 6.12 -10.55 -15.66
CA ILE A 185 6.35 -11.31 -14.43
C ILE A 185 7.87 -11.39 -14.24
N ASP A 186 8.35 -10.93 -13.06
CA ASP A 186 9.77 -10.97 -12.74
C ASP A 186 10.24 -12.39 -12.33
N SER A 187 11.55 -12.55 -12.12
CA SER A 187 12.16 -13.83 -11.71
C SER A 187 11.69 -14.35 -10.35
N GLN A 188 11.09 -13.48 -9.52
CA GLN A 188 10.53 -13.84 -8.21
C GLN A 188 9.05 -14.22 -8.29
N GLY A 189 8.43 -14.09 -9.48
CA GLY A 189 7.03 -14.36 -9.71
C GLY A 189 6.10 -13.19 -9.39
N ASN A 190 6.63 -11.99 -9.18
CA ASN A 190 5.84 -10.77 -9.00
C ASN A 190 5.37 -10.24 -10.35
N LEU A 191 4.16 -9.68 -10.38
CA LEU A 191 3.68 -8.93 -11.53
C LEU A 191 4.21 -7.49 -11.45
N VAL A 192 4.92 -7.06 -12.48
CA VAL A 192 5.51 -5.73 -12.59
C VAL A 192 4.80 -4.96 -13.69
N LEU A 193 4.21 -3.82 -13.33
CA LEU A 193 3.52 -2.90 -14.22
C LEU A 193 4.37 -1.65 -14.38
N THR A 194 4.75 -1.30 -15.60
CA THR A 194 5.43 -0.04 -15.88
C THR A 194 4.40 0.98 -16.35
N VAL A 195 4.34 2.12 -15.68
CA VAL A 195 3.39 3.21 -15.98
C VAL A 195 4.17 4.52 -16.09
N GLN A 196 4.31 5.06 -17.28
CA GLN A 196 5.10 6.28 -17.55
C GLN A 196 6.53 6.22 -16.96
N GLY A 197 7.17 5.05 -17.03
CA GLY A 197 8.51 4.82 -16.50
C GLY A 197 8.59 4.37 -15.04
N GLU A 198 7.53 4.57 -14.26
CA GLU A 198 7.45 4.12 -12.86
C GLU A 198 7.04 2.65 -12.77
N LYS A 199 7.59 1.92 -11.80
CA LYS A 199 7.28 0.50 -11.60
C LYS A 199 6.38 0.29 -10.41
N ILE A 200 5.23 -0.33 -10.65
CA ILE A 200 4.32 -0.83 -9.64
C ILE A 200 4.53 -2.35 -9.56
N ARG A 201 4.76 -2.86 -8.38
CA ARG A 201 4.94 -4.30 -8.16
C ARG A 201 3.76 -4.86 -7.41
N MET A 202 3.17 -5.92 -7.93
CA MET A 202 2.24 -6.77 -7.22
C MET A 202 2.98 -8.05 -6.87
N HIS A 203 3.12 -8.34 -5.58
CA HIS A 203 3.86 -9.52 -5.13
C HIS A 203 3.21 -10.80 -5.66
N LYS A 204 4.03 -11.85 -5.79
CA LYS A 204 3.52 -13.20 -6.10
C LYS A 204 2.32 -13.48 -5.18
N PRO A 205 1.16 -13.90 -5.71
CA PRO A 205 -0.05 -14.05 -4.91
C PRO A 205 0.13 -15.14 -3.85
N VAL A 206 -0.33 -14.86 -2.64
CA VAL A 206 -0.49 -15.84 -1.59
C VAL A 206 -1.86 -16.48 -1.79
N ILE A 207 -1.89 -17.79 -1.97
CA ILE A 207 -3.13 -18.54 -2.19
C ILE A 207 -3.31 -19.54 -1.06
N TYR A 208 -4.49 -19.56 -0.46
CA TYR A 208 -4.73 -20.43 0.69
C TYR A 208 -6.19 -20.80 0.86
N GLN A 209 -6.42 -21.83 1.66
CA GLN A 209 -7.72 -22.23 2.21
C GLN A 209 -7.64 -22.20 3.73
N GLU A 210 -8.71 -21.77 4.38
CA GLU A 210 -8.80 -21.83 5.84
C GLU A 210 -9.40 -23.17 6.27
N GLN A 211 -8.73 -23.82 7.22
CA GLN A 211 -9.17 -25.08 7.80
C GLN A 211 -8.92 -25.05 9.31
N ALA A 212 -9.96 -25.15 10.09
CA ALA A 212 -9.91 -25.13 11.56
C ALA A 212 -9.07 -23.96 12.13
N GLY A 213 -9.24 -22.74 11.55
CA GLY A 213 -8.52 -21.53 11.96
C GLY A 213 -7.06 -21.47 11.50
N GLN A 214 -6.60 -22.40 10.68
CA GLN A 214 -5.25 -22.40 10.11
C GLN A 214 -5.29 -22.22 8.59
N ARG A 215 -4.31 -21.49 8.04
CA ARG A 215 -4.12 -21.30 6.60
C ARG A 215 -3.34 -22.46 6.01
N ARG A 216 -3.95 -23.18 5.07
CA ARG A 216 -3.29 -24.16 4.22
C ARG A 216 -2.90 -23.47 2.92
N PHE A 217 -1.62 -23.21 2.71
CA PHE A 217 -1.11 -22.58 1.50
C PHE A 217 -1.19 -23.51 0.28
N ILE A 218 -1.63 -22.95 -0.84
CA ILE A 218 -1.77 -23.63 -2.13
C ILE A 218 -0.76 -23.01 -3.09
N PRO A 219 0.10 -23.78 -3.76
CA PRO A 219 1.00 -23.22 -4.76
C PRO A 219 0.24 -22.56 -5.91
N GLY A 220 0.69 -21.35 -6.28
CA GLY A 220 0.11 -20.63 -7.40
C GLY A 220 0.96 -19.45 -7.85
N HIS A 221 0.61 -18.87 -8.99
CA HIS A 221 1.33 -17.75 -9.59
C HIS A 221 0.46 -17.01 -10.62
N TYR A 222 0.89 -15.83 -11.03
CA TYR A 222 0.27 -15.08 -12.13
C TYR A 222 0.49 -15.79 -13.47
N LEU A 223 -0.50 -15.66 -14.38
CA LEU A 223 -0.41 -16.08 -15.77
C LEU A 223 -0.66 -14.89 -16.68
N LEU A 224 0.27 -14.60 -17.58
CA LEU A 224 0.03 -13.67 -18.68
C LEU A 224 -0.77 -14.38 -19.78
N LYS A 225 -2.01 -13.91 -20.03
CA LYS A 225 -2.92 -14.48 -21.01
C LYS A 225 -2.89 -13.77 -22.39
N GLY A 226 -1.87 -12.92 -22.62
CA GLY A 226 -1.77 -12.08 -23.81
C GLY A 226 -2.69 -10.85 -23.75
N LYS A 227 -2.40 -9.86 -24.64
CA LYS A 227 -3.15 -8.59 -24.73
C LYS A 227 -3.28 -7.84 -23.38
N GLY A 228 -2.27 -7.92 -22.51
CA GLY A 228 -2.28 -7.27 -21.19
C GLY A 228 -3.23 -7.88 -20.17
N LYS A 229 -3.74 -9.08 -20.42
CA LYS A 229 -4.58 -9.82 -19.49
C LYS A 229 -3.74 -10.71 -18.57
N VAL A 230 -4.10 -10.72 -17.29
CA VAL A 230 -3.44 -11.48 -16.24
C VAL A 230 -4.48 -12.34 -15.52
N GLY A 231 -4.17 -13.60 -15.34
CA GLY A 231 -4.97 -14.52 -14.52
C GLY A 231 -4.11 -15.20 -13.49
N PHE A 232 -4.65 -16.24 -12.88
CA PHE A 232 -3.98 -17.02 -11.85
C PHE A 232 -3.89 -18.50 -12.26
N HIS A 233 -2.74 -19.09 -12.02
CA HIS A 233 -2.60 -20.54 -11.93
C HIS A 233 -2.70 -20.94 -10.47
N VAL A 234 -3.53 -21.92 -10.18
CA VAL A 234 -3.72 -22.47 -8.84
C VAL A 234 -3.50 -23.99 -8.95
N ALA A 235 -2.64 -24.53 -8.09
CA ALA A 235 -2.42 -25.96 -8.00
C ALA A 235 -3.65 -26.68 -7.43
N ALA A 236 -3.61 -27.99 -7.30
CA ALA A 236 -4.71 -28.79 -6.75
C ALA A 236 -5.04 -28.35 -5.31
N TYR A 237 -6.32 -28.12 -5.05
CA TYR A 237 -6.87 -27.71 -3.76
C TYR A 237 -8.22 -28.40 -3.49
N ASP A 238 -8.75 -28.32 -2.28
CA ASP A 238 -10.04 -28.89 -1.90
C ASP A 238 -11.18 -28.00 -2.43
N ARG A 239 -11.83 -28.44 -3.50
CA ARG A 239 -12.93 -27.69 -4.15
C ARG A 239 -14.21 -27.62 -3.33
N THR A 240 -14.29 -28.30 -2.19
CA THR A 240 -15.44 -28.22 -1.28
C THR A 240 -15.33 -27.08 -0.29
N LYS A 241 -14.22 -26.32 -0.31
CA LYS A 241 -13.93 -25.20 0.59
C LYS A 241 -13.66 -23.92 -0.19
N PRO A 242 -13.90 -22.75 0.41
CA PRO A 242 -13.50 -21.49 -0.19
C PRO A 242 -12.00 -21.44 -0.45
N LEU A 243 -11.61 -20.74 -1.51
CA LEU A 243 -10.22 -20.45 -1.86
C LEU A 243 -9.99 -18.94 -1.80
N ILE A 244 -8.94 -18.49 -1.11
CA ILE A 244 -8.55 -17.10 -1.07
C ILE A 244 -7.31 -16.91 -1.94
N ILE A 245 -7.35 -15.92 -2.83
CA ILE A 245 -6.22 -15.46 -3.64
C ILE A 245 -5.91 -14.03 -3.23
N ASP A 246 -4.76 -13.83 -2.60
CA ASP A 246 -4.32 -12.60 -1.94
C ASP A 246 -3.09 -12.00 -2.67
N PRO A 247 -3.29 -11.08 -3.62
CA PRO A 247 -2.24 -10.29 -4.23
C PRO A 247 -1.97 -9.02 -3.41
N VAL A 248 -0.73 -8.79 -3.02
CA VAL A 248 -0.28 -7.60 -2.31
C VAL A 248 0.31 -6.59 -3.28
N LEU A 249 -0.21 -5.37 -3.31
CA LEU A 249 0.32 -4.29 -4.12
C LEU A 249 1.36 -3.49 -3.34
N SER A 250 2.60 -3.52 -3.81
CA SER A 250 3.67 -2.69 -3.30
C SER A 250 4.00 -1.59 -4.31
N TYR A 251 3.79 -0.35 -3.88
CA TYR A 251 4.17 0.82 -4.66
C TYR A 251 5.33 1.53 -3.96
N ALA A 252 6.49 1.59 -4.63
CA ALA A 252 7.64 2.34 -4.16
C ALA A 252 7.70 3.67 -4.93
N THR A 253 7.42 4.78 -4.26
CA THR A 253 7.84 6.10 -4.72
C THR A 253 9.21 6.39 -4.14
N PHE A 254 10.14 6.86 -4.95
CA PHE A 254 11.35 7.46 -4.44
C PHE A 254 10.97 8.83 -3.84
N LEU A 255 11.11 8.98 -2.52
CA LEU A 255 11.23 10.29 -1.88
C LEU A 255 12.69 10.66 -1.97
N GLY A 256 13.05 11.40 -3.04
CA GLY A 256 14.42 11.86 -3.20
C GLY A 256 14.78 12.24 -4.63
N GLY A 257 15.86 13.02 -4.78
CA GLY A 257 16.46 13.42 -6.04
C GLY A 257 17.48 12.40 -6.58
N SER A 258 18.46 12.88 -7.37
CA SER A 258 19.58 12.08 -7.88
C SER A 258 20.67 11.78 -6.87
N ASP A 259 20.64 12.43 -5.71
CA ASP A 259 21.64 12.32 -4.64
C ASP A 259 21.09 11.63 -3.40
N ALA A 260 21.94 11.35 -2.41
CA ALA A 260 21.53 10.70 -1.16
C ALA A 260 20.61 11.61 -0.34
N ASP A 261 19.36 11.21 -0.18
CA ASP A 261 18.36 11.91 0.61
C ASP A 261 18.27 11.33 2.02
N GLN A 262 18.25 12.20 3.01
CA GLN A 262 18.08 11.82 4.41
C GLN A 262 16.87 12.53 5.00
N GLY A 263 15.84 11.78 5.37
CA GLY A 263 14.68 12.29 6.10
C GLY A 263 15.01 12.48 7.57
N ASN A 264 14.96 13.74 8.06
CA ASN A 264 15.30 14.07 9.44
C ASN A 264 14.09 14.22 10.36
N GLY A 265 12.89 14.31 9.82
CA GLY A 265 11.69 14.41 10.61
C GLY A 265 10.41 14.54 9.79
N ILE A 266 9.31 14.20 10.42
CA ILE A 266 7.96 14.43 9.93
C ILE A 266 7.13 14.98 11.08
N ALA A 267 6.35 16.01 10.84
CA ALA A 267 5.38 16.54 11.78
C ALA A 267 4.02 16.67 11.12
N VAL A 268 2.98 16.60 11.91
CA VAL A 268 1.60 16.84 11.48
C VAL A 268 1.11 18.05 12.25
N ASP A 269 0.66 19.07 11.54
CA ASP A 269 0.12 20.27 12.17
C ASP A 269 -1.30 20.02 12.73
N SER A 270 -1.85 21.04 13.39
CA SER A 270 -3.21 20.98 13.94
C SER A 270 -4.31 20.84 12.88
N PHE A 271 -3.98 21.09 11.63
CA PHE A 271 -4.86 20.90 10.46
C PHE A 271 -4.69 19.55 9.79
N ARG A 272 -3.84 18.65 10.34
CA ARG A 272 -3.49 17.33 9.83
C ARG A 272 -2.75 17.34 8.48
N GLU A 273 -2.05 18.42 8.20
CA GLU A 273 -1.10 18.48 7.08
C GLU A 273 0.23 17.87 7.54
N CYS A 274 0.77 16.95 6.72
CA CYS A 274 2.08 16.36 7.00
C CYS A 274 3.18 17.30 6.53
N LEU A 275 4.03 17.74 7.46
CA LEU A 275 5.27 18.47 7.18
C LEU A 275 6.42 17.48 7.21
N TYR A 276 7.17 17.42 6.13
CA TYR A 276 8.38 16.61 6.03
C TYR A 276 9.62 17.50 6.04
N TYR A 277 10.62 17.16 6.84
CA TYR A 277 11.89 17.87 6.93
C TYR A 277 13.05 16.93 6.58
N GLY A 278 13.88 17.34 5.60
CA GLY A 278 15.06 16.60 5.13
C GLY A 278 16.23 17.55 4.81
N THR A 279 17.42 17.00 4.59
CA THR A 279 18.67 17.77 4.42
C THR A 279 18.87 18.41 3.04
N ASN A 280 18.03 18.15 2.06
CA ASN A 280 18.09 18.84 0.77
C ASN A 280 16.81 19.64 0.56
N GLU A 281 16.87 20.92 0.87
CA GLU A 281 15.92 22.02 0.64
C GLU A 281 14.43 21.72 0.93
N LEU A 282 13.79 22.67 1.58
CA LEU A 282 12.37 22.71 1.91
C LEU A 282 11.48 22.30 0.73
N PHE A 283 10.97 21.06 0.76
CA PHE A 283 9.88 20.66 -0.11
C PHE A 283 8.58 21.30 0.39
N LYS A 284 8.13 22.35 -0.31
CA LYS A 284 6.76 22.83 -0.17
C LYS A 284 5.82 21.83 -0.81
N LEU A 285 5.00 21.19 0.00
CA LEU A 285 3.82 20.49 -0.52
C LEU A 285 2.91 21.52 -1.20
N PRO A 286 2.32 21.22 -2.38
CA PRO A 286 1.41 22.12 -3.04
C PRO A 286 0.16 22.25 -2.17
N ASN A 287 -0.04 23.46 -1.63
CA ASN A 287 -1.18 24.02 -0.89
C ASN A 287 -0.88 24.53 0.53
N SER A 288 0.36 24.85 0.89
CA SER A 288 0.60 25.68 2.05
C SER A 288 0.33 27.15 1.65
N ARG A 289 -0.86 27.66 1.95
CA ARG A 289 -1.09 29.12 1.95
C ARG A 289 -0.28 29.68 3.12
N HIS A 290 0.58 30.65 2.82
CA HIS A 290 1.20 31.48 3.83
C HIS A 290 0.10 32.23 4.63
N ILE A 291 0.19 32.15 5.95
CA ILE A 291 -0.29 33.20 6.86
C ILE A 291 0.90 34.11 7.15
#